data_5671e255017a03ac5a1e779697d0b789
#
_entry.id   5671e255017a03ac5a1e779697d0b789
#
_cell.length_a   1.000
_cell.length_b   1.000
_cell.length_c   1.000
_cell.angle_alpha   90.00
_cell.angle_beta   90.00
_cell.angle_gamma   90.00
#
_symmetry.space_group_name_H-M   'P 1'
#
loop_
_entity.id
_entity.type
_entity.pdbx_description
1 polymer ?
#
loop_
_entity_poly.entity_id
_entity_poly.type
_entity_poly.pdbx_seq_one_letter_code
_entity_poly.pdbx_strand_id
1 'polypeptide(L)'
;MKISRRNFLKKGLAGTLFLGTATLPQPLQALTTEAFAAAPKRAKRIVLISLDGICVAGFKQAKTPHLDALLAEGVLSTKTRVVMPSVTLPNWTSHLTGSGPEQHGVTDNAWTVSKHKIGR
;
A
#
# COMPACT_ATOMS: atom_id res chain seq x y z
N MET A 1 -23.50 12.35 -23.99
CA MET A 1 -23.51 11.16 -23.11
C MET A 1 -22.21 11.15 -22.30
N LYS A 2 -22.22 11.49 -20.99
CA LYS A 2 -21.00 11.53 -20.17
C LYS A 2 -20.69 10.13 -19.65
N ILE A 3 -19.62 9.52 -20.12
CA ILE A 3 -19.16 8.23 -19.65
C ILE A 3 -18.40 8.47 -18.31
N SER A 4 -18.87 7.84 -17.23
CA SER A 4 -18.21 7.89 -15.94
C SER A 4 -16.81 7.25 -16.03
N ARG A 5 -15.80 7.85 -15.35
CA ARG A 5 -14.42 7.32 -15.26
C ARG A 5 -14.38 5.83 -14.86
N ARG A 6 -15.27 5.41 -13.97
CA ARG A 6 -15.42 4.02 -13.53
C ARG A 6 -15.89 3.09 -14.65
N ASN A 7 -16.80 3.55 -15.51
CA ASN A 7 -17.30 2.76 -16.65
C ASN A 7 -16.31 2.72 -17.80
N PHE A 8 -15.50 3.78 -17.96
CA PHE A 8 -14.39 3.81 -18.92
C PHE A 8 -13.32 2.79 -18.55
N LEU A 9 -12.88 2.75 -17.28
CA LEU A 9 -11.89 1.79 -16.80
C LEU A 9 -12.40 0.33 -16.91
N LYS A 10 -13.66 0.07 -16.57
CA LYS A 10 -14.24 -1.29 -16.70
C LYS A 10 -14.31 -1.76 -18.16
N LYS A 11 -14.68 -0.88 -19.07
CA LYS A 11 -14.76 -1.21 -20.51
C LYS A 11 -13.38 -1.25 -21.18
N GLY A 12 -12.46 -0.38 -20.78
CA GLY A 12 -11.07 -0.39 -21.27
C GLY A 12 -10.32 -1.64 -20.83
N LEU A 13 -10.46 -2.04 -19.58
CA LEU A 13 -9.79 -3.25 -19.05
C LEU A 13 -10.33 -4.54 -19.70
N ALA A 14 -11.64 -4.63 -19.94
CA ALA A 14 -12.24 -5.77 -20.63
C ALA A 14 -11.82 -5.83 -22.11
N GLY A 15 -11.69 -4.69 -22.78
CA GLY A 15 -11.26 -4.63 -24.18
C GLY A 15 -9.79 -5.01 -24.38
N THR A 16 -8.91 -4.58 -23.48
CA THR A 16 -7.47 -4.90 -23.55
C THR A 16 -7.18 -6.37 -23.24
N LEU A 17 -7.96 -6.99 -22.34
CA LEU A 17 -7.84 -8.43 -22.06
C LEU A 17 -8.25 -9.29 -23.28
N PHE A 18 -9.26 -8.87 -24.05
CA PHE A 18 -9.76 -9.67 -25.17
C PHE A 18 -8.89 -9.53 -26.44
N LEU A 19 -8.32 -8.35 -26.69
CA LEU A 19 -7.43 -8.13 -27.85
C LEU A 19 -5.98 -8.57 -27.61
N GLY A 20 -5.52 -8.59 -26.35
CA GLY A 20 -4.14 -8.97 -26.01
C GLY A 20 -3.88 -10.48 -25.99
N THR A 21 -4.90 -11.30 -25.74
CA THR A 21 -4.72 -12.76 -25.61
C THR A 21 -4.64 -13.49 -26.97
N ALA A 22 -5.24 -12.92 -28.01
CA ALA A 22 -5.26 -13.55 -29.33
C ALA A 22 -3.93 -13.48 -30.11
N THR A 23 -3.03 -12.57 -29.71
CA THR A 23 -1.76 -12.30 -30.40
C THR A 23 -0.52 -12.78 -29.63
N LEU A 24 -0.67 -13.26 -28.40
CA LEU A 24 0.45 -13.76 -27.60
C LEU A 24 0.75 -15.23 -27.93
N PRO A 25 2.04 -15.60 -28.02
CA PRO A 25 2.42 -17.01 -28.18
C PRO A 25 1.90 -17.86 -27.02
N GLN A 26 1.50 -19.09 -27.31
CA GLN A 26 0.85 -20.01 -26.36
C GLN A 26 1.47 -20.09 -24.95
N PRO A 27 2.80 -20.16 -24.77
CA PRO A 27 3.40 -20.19 -23.44
C PRO A 27 3.17 -18.92 -22.63
N LEU A 28 3.05 -17.76 -23.29
CA LEU A 28 2.75 -16.50 -22.60
C LEU A 28 1.27 -16.37 -22.20
N GLN A 29 0.37 -16.97 -22.98
CA GLN A 29 -1.05 -17.03 -22.65
C GLN A 29 -1.32 -17.90 -21.42
N ALA A 30 -0.61 -19.04 -21.30
CA ALA A 30 -0.70 -19.90 -20.12
C ALA A 30 -0.24 -19.17 -18.85
N LEU A 31 0.89 -18.45 -18.90
CA LEU A 31 1.42 -17.66 -17.80
C LEU A 31 0.46 -16.55 -17.34
N THR A 32 -0.18 -15.87 -18.30
CA THR A 32 -1.16 -14.82 -17.97
C THR A 32 -2.44 -15.40 -17.38
N THR A 33 -2.88 -16.56 -17.87
CA THR A 33 -4.11 -17.20 -17.38
C THR A 33 -3.92 -17.76 -15.97
N GLU A 34 -2.77 -18.35 -15.66
CA GLU A 34 -2.46 -18.83 -14.31
C GLU A 34 -2.26 -17.69 -13.32
N ALA A 35 -1.61 -16.59 -13.74
CA ALA A 35 -1.45 -15.41 -12.88
C ALA A 35 -2.79 -14.74 -12.52
N PHE A 36 -3.77 -14.78 -13.42
CA PHE A 36 -5.12 -14.27 -13.16
C PHE A 36 -6.03 -15.27 -12.44
N ALA A 37 -5.83 -16.58 -12.64
CA ALA A 37 -6.58 -17.63 -11.95
C ALA A 37 -6.19 -17.78 -10.48
N ALA A 38 -4.96 -17.42 -10.13
CA ALA A 38 -4.47 -17.33 -8.76
C ALA A 38 -4.81 -15.98 -8.10
N ALA A 39 -6.01 -15.44 -8.31
CA ALA A 39 -6.47 -14.32 -7.50
C ALA A 39 -6.39 -14.73 -6.01
N PRO A 40 -5.58 -14.08 -5.18
CA PRO A 40 -5.40 -14.50 -3.80
C PRO A 40 -6.78 -14.54 -3.13
N LYS A 41 -7.08 -15.66 -2.45
CA LYS A 41 -8.30 -15.76 -1.64
C LYS A 41 -8.35 -14.51 -0.76
N ARG A 42 -9.36 -13.69 -0.96
CA ARG A 42 -9.51 -12.40 -0.28
C ARG A 42 -9.32 -12.63 1.22
N ALA A 43 -8.29 -12.04 1.81
CA ALA A 43 -8.04 -12.16 3.23
C ALA A 43 -9.30 -11.72 3.98
N LYS A 44 -9.79 -12.56 4.88
CA LYS A 44 -11.00 -12.26 5.66
C LYS A 44 -10.76 -11.16 6.69
N ARG A 45 -9.51 -10.98 7.11
CA ARG A 45 -9.09 -10.01 8.12
C ARG A 45 -7.70 -9.50 7.79
N ILE A 46 -7.46 -8.23 8.10
CA ILE A 46 -6.15 -7.59 8.03
C ILE A 46 -5.82 -7.13 9.44
N VAL A 47 -4.61 -7.47 9.91
CA VAL A 47 -4.07 -6.98 11.18
C VAL A 47 -2.89 -6.09 10.84
N LEU A 48 -2.97 -4.81 11.21
CA LEU A 48 -1.88 -3.86 11.08
C LEU A 48 -1.19 -3.72 12.44
N ILE A 49 0.07 -4.13 12.50
CA ILE A 49 0.91 -3.97 13.70
C ILE A 49 1.95 -2.92 13.37
N SER A 50 2.02 -1.89 14.20
CA SER A 50 2.88 -0.75 14.00
C SER A 50 3.85 -0.61 15.17
N LEU A 51 5.13 -0.47 14.86
CA LEU A 51 6.22 -0.29 15.82
C LEU A 51 6.91 1.03 15.51
N ASP A 52 6.90 1.95 16.45
CA ASP A 52 7.53 3.27 16.29
C ASP A 52 9.00 3.25 16.74
N GLY A 53 9.80 4.18 16.22
CA GLY A 53 11.20 4.37 16.62
C GLY A 53 12.16 3.28 16.14
N ILE A 54 11.77 2.39 15.24
CA ILE A 54 12.64 1.32 14.73
C ILE A 54 13.36 1.76 13.45
N CYS A 55 14.68 1.70 13.46
CA CYS A 55 15.48 1.86 12.27
C CYS A 55 15.88 0.49 11.67
N VAL A 56 16.17 0.47 10.36
CA VAL A 56 16.54 -0.75 9.63
C VAL A 56 17.79 -1.44 10.23
N ALA A 57 18.79 -0.66 10.67
CA ALA A 57 19.99 -1.21 11.29
C ALA A 57 19.68 -1.91 12.61
N GLY A 58 18.88 -1.28 13.49
CA GLY A 58 18.45 -1.86 14.75
C GLY A 58 17.58 -3.10 14.54
N PHE A 59 16.65 -3.07 13.58
CA PHE A 59 15.83 -4.22 13.24
C PHE A 59 16.66 -5.43 12.80
N LYS A 60 17.69 -5.22 11.96
CA LYS A 60 18.57 -6.31 11.49
C LYS A 60 19.46 -6.91 12.59
N GLN A 61 19.72 -6.18 13.66
CA GLN A 61 20.54 -6.64 14.78
C GLN A 61 19.70 -7.25 15.92
N ALA A 62 18.42 -6.95 15.95
CA ALA A 62 17.52 -7.45 17.00
C ALA A 62 17.26 -8.96 16.83
N LYS A 63 17.16 -9.66 17.94
CA LYS A 63 16.70 -11.05 17.96
C LYS A 63 15.18 -11.06 17.98
N THR A 64 14.55 -11.34 16.86
CA THR A 64 13.09 -11.26 16.69
C THR A 64 12.50 -12.56 16.12
N PRO A 65 12.61 -13.70 16.84
CA PRO A 65 12.29 -15.02 16.27
C PRO A 65 10.86 -15.14 15.73
N HIS A 66 9.89 -14.48 16.35
CA HIS A 66 8.50 -14.49 15.86
C HIS A 66 8.31 -13.63 14.60
N LEU A 67 8.98 -12.49 14.52
CA LEU A 67 8.97 -11.67 13.30
C LEU A 67 9.74 -12.38 12.18
N ASP A 68 10.87 -13.00 12.50
CA ASP A 68 11.67 -13.75 11.53
C ASP A 68 10.86 -14.89 10.92
N ALA A 69 10.05 -15.60 11.73
CA ALA A 69 9.15 -16.64 11.26
C ALA A 69 8.06 -16.08 10.32
N LEU A 70 7.47 -14.92 10.66
CA LEU A 70 6.50 -14.25 9.77
C LEU A 70 7.13 -13.78 8.46
N LEU A 71 8.37 -13.29 8.52
CA LEU A 71 9.10 -12.83 7.34
C LEU A 71 9.53 -13.98 6.42
N ALA A 72 9.73 -15.18 6.94
CA ALA A 72 10.03 -16.35 6.13
C ALA A 72 8.88 -16.73 5.18
N GLU A 73 7.64 -16.40 5.53
CA GLU A 73 6.44 -16.63 4.71
C GLU A 73 5.91 -15.36 4.04
N GLY A 74 6.50 -14.21 4.36
CA GLY A 74 6.01 -12.90 3.96
C GLY A 74 6.97 -12.13 3.05
N VAL A 75 6.79 -10.82 3.00
CA VAL A 75 7.63 -9.90 2.24
C VAL A 75 8.15 -8.78 3.14
N LEU A 76 9.45 -8.52 3.08
CA LEU A 76 10.10 -7.43 3.80
C LEU A 76 10.57 -6.34 2.84
N SER A 77 10.20 -5.10 3.11
CA SER A 77 10.78 -3.92 2.47
C SER A 77 11.60 -3.12 3.48
N THR A 78 12.88 -2.95 3.23
CA THR A 78 13.79 -2.10 4.01
C THR A 78 14.11 -0.77 3.33
N LYS A 79 13.47 -0.48 2.20
CA LYS A 79 13.67 0.74 1.40
C LYS A 79 12.50 1.72 1.46
N THR A 80 11.53 1.45 2.33
CA THR A 80 10.39 2.34 2.53
C THR A 80 10.85 3.67 3.12
N ARG A 81 10.34 4.76 2.59
CA ARG A 81 10.59 6.11 3.10
C ARG A 81 9.39 6.60 3.87
N VAL A 82 9.64 7.28 4.97
CA VAL A 82 8.64 8.00 5.74
C VAL A 82 8.33 9.36 5.10
N VAL A 83 7.20 9.96 5.47
CA VAL A 83 6.88 11.32 5.04
C VAL A 83 7.77 12.35 5.75
N MET A 84 7.85 13.55 5.23
CA MET A 84 8.55 14.65 5.86
C MET A 84 7.55 15.65 6.47
N PRO A 85 7.81 16.10 7.70
CA PRO A 85 8.91 15.78 8.61
C PRO A 85 8.81 14.35 9.17
N SER A 86 9.96 13.70 9.36
CA SER A 86 10.04 12.30 9.81
C SER A 86 9.85 12.17 11.32
N VAL A 87 8.71 12.63 11.81
CA VAL A 87 8.30 12.54 13.22
C VAL A 87 7.01 11.76 13.37
N THR A 88 6.71 11.28 14.55
CA THR A 88 5.67 10.28 14.83
C THR A 88 4.29 10.67 14.30
N LEU A 89 3.74 11.81 14.72
CA LEU A 89 2.35 12.16 14.43
C LEU A 89 2.06 12.39 12.93
N PRO A 90 2.87 13.13 12.15
CA PRO A 90 2.69 13.23 10.71
C PRO A 90 2.74 11.88 10.00
N ASN A 91 3.68 10.99 10.40
CA ASN A 91 3.80 9.68 9.78
C ASN A 91 2.60 8.78 10.06
N TRP A 92 2.14 8.68 11.30
CA TRP A 92 0.96 7.90 11.63
C TRP A 92 -0.30 8.46 10.97
N THR A 93 -0.46 9.77 10.92
CA THR A 93 -1.57 10.40 10.22
C THR A 93 -1.55 10.02 8.73
N SER A 94 -0.39 10.08 8.09
CA SER A 94 -0.25 9.68 6.68
C SER A 94 -0.56 8.20 6.46
N HIS A 95 -0.11 7.32 7.34
CA HIS A 95 -0.42 5.89 7.27
C HIS A 95 -1.92 5.59 7.39
N LEU A 96 -2.60 6.26 8.32
CA LEU A 96 -4.02 6.03 8.59
C LEU A 96 -4.95 6.69 7.57
N THR A 97 -4.54 7.81 6.99
CA THR A 97 -5.38 8.57 6.04
C THR A 97 -5.06 8.29 4.57
N GLY A 98 -3.87 7.75 4.28
CA GLY A 98 -3.38 7.59 2.92
C GLY A 98 -3.03 8.91 2.23
N SER A 99 -2.87 10.02 2.98
CA SER A 99 -2.54 11.35 2.47
C SER A 99 -1.25 11.88 3.11
N GLY A 100 -0.58 12.81 2.45
CA GLY A 100 0.64 13.43 2.96
C GLY A 100 0.36 14.62 3.89
N PRO A 101 1.40 15.12 4.59
CA PRO A 101 1.29 16.27 5.50
C PRO A 101 0.74 17.53 4.84
N GLU A 102 0.98 17.71 3.56
CA GLU A 102 0.45 18.82 2.76
C GLU A 102 -1.08 18.79 2.61
N GLN A 103 -1.70 17.61 2.79
CA GLN A 103 -3.14 17.42 2.67
C GLN A 103 -3.83 17.37 4.04
N HIS A 104 -3.28 16.60 4.99
CA HIS A 104 -3.90 16.46 6.30
C HIS A 104 -3.49 17.56 7.30
N GLY A 105 -2.48 18.37 6.99
CA GLY A 105 -2.06 19.53 7.79
C GLY A 105 -1.36 19.21 9.11
N VAL A 106 -1.11 17.93 9.41
CA VAL A 106 -0.39 17.52 10.63
C VAL A 106 1.10 17.51 10.32
N THR A 107 1.85 18.44 10.89
CA THR A 107 3.25 18.72 10.53
C THR A 107 4.25 18.52 11.67
N ASP A 108 3.80 18.29 12.88
CA ASP A 108 4.67 18.05 14.05
C ASP A 108 3.94 17.25 15.14
N ASN A 109 4.68 16.79 16.16
CA ASN A 109 4.13 16.02 17.27
C ASN A 109 3.37 16.89 18.30
N ALA A 110 3.52 18.20 18.26
CA ALA A 110 2.80 19.14 19.10
C ALA A 110 1.52 19.70 18.42
N TRP A 111 1.15 19.12 17.30
CA TRP A 111 -0.03 19.49 16.54
C TRP A 111 -1.31 19.27 17.39
N THR A 112 -2.19 20.27 17.43
CA THR A 112 -3.48 20.19 18.11
C THR A 112 -4.57 20.83 17.26
N VAL A 113 -5.79 20.31 17.35
CA VAL A 113 -6.97 20.85 16.64
C VAL A 113 -7.20 22.34 16.95
N SER A 114 -6.90 22.78 18.18
CA SER A 114 -7.09 24.17 18.60
C SER A 114 -6.13 25.15 17.93
N LYS A 115 -4.94 24.70 17.54
CA LYS A 115 -3.94 25.52 16.84
C LYS A 115 -4.20 25.59 15.33
N HIS A 116 -4.95 24.65 14.80
CA HIS A 116 -5.20 24.53 13.38
C HIS A 116 -6.71 24.61 13.14
N LYS A 117 -7.15 25.64 12.44
CA LYS A 117 -8.56 25.78 12.04
C LYS A 117 -8.85 24.70 10.99
N ILE A 118 -9.37 23.56 11.43
CA ILE A 118 -9.94 22.60 10.50
C ILE A 118 -11.30 23.16 10.11
N GLY A 119 -11.45 23.54 8.83
CA GLY A 119 -12.75 23.91 8.29
C GLY A 119 -13.70 22.72 8.46
N ARG A 120 -14.85 22.97 9.07
CA ARG A 120 -15.97 22.03 9.15
C ARG A 120 -16.74 22.07 7.85
#